data_45aedc0d7a921f4f9a32300224732b9c
#
_entry.id   45aedc0d7a921f4f9a32300224732b9c
#
_cell.length_a   1.000
_cell.length_b   1.000
_cell.length_c   1.000
_cell.angle_alpha   90.00
_cell.angle_beta   90.00
_cell.angle_gamma   90.00
#
_symmetry.space_group_name_H-M   'P 1'
#
loop_
_entity.id
_entity.type
_entity.pdbx_description
1 polymer ?
#
loop_
_entity_poly.entity_id
_entity_poly.type
_entity_poly.pdbx_seq_one_letter_code
_entity_poly.pdbx_strand_id
1 'polypeptide(L)'
;MVTVGFRQGNKNLSIGRGLNEGYTELLASRIYNKNRKITIDYKNEVKIARLFELFFDDYKTMEKYYFHHDLPAFIRYMEKFIPHDEIIKIICDIDKITAICNNINFAHFYYSTKVQITLYHWFIINCKDQDKIRLFQDLICENPIISAVIHNKEYKLCKENFYDSFNSMEKESKHKLM
;
A
#
# COMPACT_ATOMS: atom_id res chain seq x y z
N MET A 1 25.72 -1.34 3.74
CA MET A 1 24.31 -1.16 3.39
C MET A 1 23.84 -2.43 2.72
N VAL A 2 22.76 -3.06 3.16
CA VAL A 2 22.21 -4.27 2.51
C VAL A 2 20.95 -3.82 1.77
N THR A 3 20.90 -4.11 0.47
CA THR A 3 19.72 -3.89 -0.37
C THR A 3 19.23 -5.24 -0.88
N VAL A 4 17.95 -5.54 -0.67
CA VAL A 4 17.28 -6.74 -1.19
C VAL A 4 15.90 -6.33 -1.65
N GLY A 5 15.60 -6.45 -2.94
CA GLY A 5 14.35 -5.98 -3.50
C GLY A 5 14.11 -4.50 -3.15
N PHE A 6 12.97 -4.20 -2.54
CA PHE A 6 12.62 -2.84 -2.08
C PHE A 6 13.12 -2.50 -0.66
N ARG A 7 13.82 -3.42 0.01
CA ARG A 7 14.34 -3.16 1.35
C ARG A 7 15.71 -2.48 1.27
N GLN A 8 15.84 -1.35 1.96
CA GLN A 8 17.08 -0.58 2.04
C GLN A 8 17.42 -0.22 3.49
N GLY A 9 18.66 -0.38 3.92
CA GLY A 9 19.10 -0.02 5.26
C GLY A 9 20.15 -0.96 5.85
N ASN A 10 20.29 -0.91 7.15
CA ASN A 10 21.13 -1.82 7.95
C ASN A 10 20.25 -2.70 8.88
N LYS A 11 20.85 -3.56 9.69
CA LYS A 11 20.13 -4.48 10.59
C LYS A 11 19.14 -3.78 11.54
N ASN A 12 19.42 -2.53 11.92
CA ASN A 12 18.68 -1.80 12.96
C ASN A 12 17.73 -0.74 12.37
N LEU A 13 18.01 -0.25 11.15
CA LEU A 13 17.24 0.79 10.47
C LEU A 13 17.08 0.40 9.01
N SER A 14 15.92 -0.13 8.67
CA SER A 14 15.57 -0.46 7.28
C SER A 14 14.21 0.11 6.92
N ILE A 15 14.09 0.60 5.68
CA ILE A 15 12.86 1.06 5.07
C ILE A 15 12.48 0.14 3.92
N GLY A 16 11.19 -0.02 3.67
CA GLY A 16 10.66 -0.79 2.54
C GLY A 16 10.60 -2.29 2.77
N ARG A 17 10.77 -2.75 4.02
CA ARG A 17 10.67 -4.17 4.36
C ARG A 17 9.29 -4.74 4.01
N GLY A 18 8.22 -4.08 4.42
CA GLY A 18 6.87 -4.56 4.19
C GLY A 18 6.52 -4.61 2.69
N LEU A 19 6.91 -3.59 1.94
CA LEU A 19 6.74 -3.60 0.49
C LEU A 19 7.55 -4.73 -0.16
N ASN A 20 8.77 -4.99 0.32
CA ASN A 20 9.60 -6.09 -0.14
C ASN A 20 8.95 -7.46 0.09
N GLU A 21 8.47 -7.73 1.31
CA GLU A 21 7.82 -9.00 1.64
C GLU A 21 6.55 -9.21 0.80
N GLY A 22 5.69 -8.20 0.73
CA GLY A 22 4.47 -8.25 -0.06
C GLY A 22 4.72 -8.47 -1.54
N TYR A 23 5.72 -7.79 -2.11
CA TYR A 23 6.04 -7.93 -3.53
C TYR A 23 6.73 -9.26 -3.84
N THR A 24 7.58 -9.76 -2.94
CA THR A 24 8.17 -11.11 -3.04
C THR A 24 7.09 -12.18 -3.12
N GLU A 25 6.11 -12.15 -2.22
CA GLU A 25 5.00 -13.10 -2.23
C GLU A 25 4.08 -12.94 -3.45
N LEU A 26 3.86 -11.70 -3.90
CA LEU A 26 3.10 -11.44 -5.11
C LEU A 26 3.76 -12.09 -6.32
N LEU A 27 5.07 -11.92 -6.49
CA LEU A 27 5.83 -12.56 -7.56
C LEU A 27 5.84 -14.08 -7.43
N ALA A 28 6.05 -14.61 -6.23
CA ALA A 28 5.99 -16.05 -5.96
C ALA A 28 4.63 -16.63 -6.33
N SER A 29 3.53 -15.94 -6.02
CA SER A 29 2.17 -16.38 -6.37
C SER A 29 1.92 -16.45 -7.88
N ARG A 30 2.64 -15.69 -8.69
CA ARG A 30 2.58 -15.73 -10.16
C ARG A 30 3.34 -16.92 -10.74
N ILE A 31 4.46 -17.28 -10.12
CA ILE A 31 5.33 -18.39 -10.56
C ILE A 31 4.74 -19.73 -10.15
N TYR A 32 4.26 -19.86 -8.91
CA TYR A 32 3.66 -21.08 -8.39
C TYR A 32 2.23 -21.23 -8.85
N ASN A 33 2.07 -21.84 -10.01
CA ASN A 33 0.83 -22.00 -10.73
C ASN A 33 -0.19 -22.87 -9.99
N LYS A 34 -1.41 -22.40 -9.96
CA LYS A 34 -2.80 -22.97 -9.88
C LYS A 34 -3.09 -24.25 -9.07
N ASN A 35 -2.12 -25.12 -8.80
CA ASN A 35 -2.36 -26.44 -8.20
C ASN A 35 -1.83 -26.61 -6.76
N ARG A 36 -1.20 -25.61 -6.16
CA ARG A 36 -0.80 -25.63 -4.75
C ARG A 36 -1.51 -24.51 -4.00
N LYS A 37 -2.17 -24.85 -2.89
CA LYS A 37 -2.59 -23.87 -1.89
C LYS A 37 -1.34 -23.20 -1.32
N ILE A 38 -0.99 -22.03 -1.83
CA ILE A 38 0.07 -21.21 -1.25
C ILE A 38 -0.56 -20.51 -0.06
N THR A 39 -0.01 -20.72 1.12
CA THR A 39 -0.33 -19.91 2.28
C THR A 39 0.35 -18.57 2.07
N ILE A 40 -0.42 -17.51 1.92
CA ILE A 40 0.10 -16.14 1.83
C ILE A 40 0.19 -15.60 3.26
N ASP A 41 1.40 -15.41 3.76
CA ASP A 41 1.63 -14.93 5.13
C ASP A 41 1.44 -13.40 5.23
N TYR A 42 1.79 -12.66 4.17
CA TYR A 42 1.76 -11.20 4.08
C TYR A 42 0.58 -10.69 3.23
N LYS A 43 -0.65 -11.12 3.55
CA LYS A 43 -1.86 -10.83 2.72
C LYS A 43 -2.11 -9.35 2.46
N ASN A 44 -1.92 -8.49 3.47
CA ASN A 44 -2.13 -7.05 3.33
C ASN A 44 -1.03 -6.40 2.51
N GLU A 45 0.22 -6.80 2.72
CA GLU A 45 1.37 -6.31 1.98
C GLU A 45 1.30 -6.74 0.51
N VAL A 46 0.87 -7.97 0.22
CA VAL A 46 0.59 -8.45 -1.15
C VAL A 46 -0.48 -7.62 -1.81
N LYS A 47 -1.58 -7.33 -1.10
CA LYS A 47 -2.64 -6.46 -1.61
C LYS A 47 -2.11 -5.08 -1.92
N ILE A 48 -1.36 -4.46 -1.00
CA ILE A 48 -0.77 -3.13 -1.18
C ILE A 48 0.22 -3.13 -2.35
N ALA A 49 1.04 -4.18 -2.50
CA ALA A 49 1.94 -4.31 -3.63
C ALA A 49 1.19 -4.34 -4.98
N ARG A 50 0.04 -5.03 -5.05
CA ARG A 50 -0.84 -4.98 -6.25
C ARG A 50 -1.40 -3.59 -6.51
N LEU A 51 -1.75 -2.84 -5.47
CA LEU A 51 -2.23 -1.45 -5.65
C LEU A 51 -1.13 -0.55 -6.21
N PHE A 52 0.12 -0.73 -5.78
CA PHE A 52 1.25 0.00 -6.37
C PHE A 52 1.45 -0.32 -7.86
N GLU A 53 1.28 -1.58 -8.28
CA GLU A 53 1.42 -1.94 -9.69
C GLU A 53 0.46 -1.20 -10.62
N LEU A 54 -0.72 -0.80 -10.12
CA LEU A 54 -1.71 -0.07 -10.94
C LEU A 54 -1.24 1.34 -11.33
N PHE A 55 -0.25 1.91 -10.62
CA PHE A 55 0.36 3.18 -11.00
C PHE A 55 1.31 3.05 -12.21
N PHE A 56 1.63 1.84 -12.61
CA PHE A 56 2.47 1.58 -13.77
C PHE A 56 1.63 1.20 -14.98
N ASP A 57 2.11 1.54 -16.18
CA ASP A 57 1.49 1.08 -17.42
C ASP A 57 1.74 -0.40 -17.66
N ASP A 58 2.89 -0.88 -17.18
CA ASP A 58 3.27 -2.29 -17.21
C ASP A 58 3.88 -2.68 -15.85
N TYR A 59 3.34 -3.75 -15.22
CA TYR A 59 3.84 -4.30 -13.97
C TYR A 59 5.32 -4.70 -14.01
N LYS A 60 5.84 -5.06 -15.19
CA LYS A 60 7.27 -5.36 -15.39
C LYS A 60 8.17 -4.18 -15.06
N THR A 61 7.66 -2.97 -15.13
CA THR A 61 8.43 -1.78 -14.72
C THR A 61 8.66 -1.77 -13.21
N MET A 62 7.68 -2.14 -12.40
CA MET A 62 7.86 -2.30 -10.96
C MET A 62 8.80 -3.48 -10.64
N GLU A 63 8.68 -4.59 -11.39
CA GLU A 63 9.61 -5.73 -11.28
C GLU A 63 11.07 -5.32 -11.51
N LYS A 64 11.35 -4.45 -12.46
CA LYS A 64 12.71 -3.95 -12.70
C LYS A 64 13.28 -3.24 -11.49
N TYR A 65 12.53 -2.33 -10.86
CA TYR A 65 12.99 -1.66 -9.64
C TYR A 65 13.24 -2.66 -8.51
N TYR A 66 12.40 -3.67 -8.36
CA TYR A 66 12.55 -4.71 -7.37
C TYR A 66 13.84 -5.53 -7.59
N PHE A 67 14.04 -6.06 -8.79
CA PHE A 67 15.21 -6.91 -9.10
C PHE A 67 16.52 -6.13 -9.15
N HIS A 68 16.49 -4.84 -9.43
CA HIS A 68 17.67 -3.97 -9.33
C HIS A 68 17.92 -3.46 -7.91
N HIS A 69 17.07 -3.83 -6.94
CA HIS A 69 17.17 -3.37 -5.56
C HIS A 69 17.17 -1.85 -5.42
N ASP A 70 16.40 -1.16 -6.27
CA ASP A 70 16.41 0.30 -6.41
C ASP A 70 15.13 0.94 -5.86
N LEU A 71 14.96 0.85 -4.53
CA LEU A 71 13.89 1.56 -3.83
C LEU A 71 13.91 3.08 -4.10
N PRO A 72 15.08 3.77 -4.14
CA PRO A 72 15.10 5.18 -4.49
C PRO A 72 14.54 5.49 -5.88
N ALA A 73 14.82 4.67 -6.89
CA ALA A 73 14.27 4.87 -8.22
C ALA A 73 12.77 4.58 -8.27
N PHE A 74 12.30 3.58 -7.53
CA PHE A 74 10.86 3.34 -7.33
C PHE A 74 10.18 4.56 -6.70
N ILE A 75 10.74 5.13 -5.62
CA ILE A 75 10.21 6.34 -4.97
C ILE A 75 10.15 7.50 -5.97
N ARG A 76 11.25 7.80 -6.68
CA ARG A 76 11.28 8.86 -7.71
C ARG A 76 10.24 8.65 -8.82
N TYR A 77 9.95 7.39 -9.19
CA TYR A 77 8.87 7.12 -10.13
C TYR A 77 7.50 7.46 -9.53
N MET A 78 7.26 7.06 -8.29
CA MET A 78 6.00 7.30 -7.59
C MET A 78 5.75 8.78 -7.30
N GLU A 79 6.80 9.60 -7.23
CA GLU A 79 6.69 11.07 -7.07
C GLU A 79 5.95 11.77 -8.22
N LYS A 80 5.79 11.09 -9.36
CA LYS A 80 4.92 11.58 -10.45
C LYS A 80 3.44 11.62 -10.06
N PHE A 81 3.05 10.86 -9.06
CA PHE A 81 1.66 10.67 -8.64
C PHE A 81 1.42 11.09 -7.19
N ILE A 82 2.39 10.91 -6.31
CA ILE A 82 2.29 11.06 -4.86
C ILE A 82 3.44 11.95 -4.38
N PRO A 83 3.21 13.00 -3.57
CA PRO A 83 4.29 13.82 -3.02
C PRO A 83 5.33 12.99 -2.28
N HIS A 84 6.60 13.41 -2.32
CA HIS A 84 7.73 12.68 -1.73
C HIS A 84 7.47 12.24 -0.28
N ASP A 85 7.08 13.19 0.57
CA ASP A 85 6.87 12.92 1.99
C ASP A 85 5.73 11.92 2.24
N GLU A 86 4.68 11.94 1.40
CA GLU A 86 3.57 11.02 1.48
C GLU A 86 3.97 9.61 1.03
N ILE A 87 4.78 9.45 -0.03
CA ILE A 87 5.25 8.12 -0.44
C ILE A 87 6.18 7.50 0.61
N ILE A 88 7.06 8.28 1.22
CA ILE A 88 7.90 7.81 2.33
C ILE A 88 7.03 7.37 3.52
N LYS A 89 6.02 8.16 3.88
CA LYS A 89 5.08 7.85 4.96
C LYS A 89 4.30 6.56 4.68
N ILE A 90 3.82 6.37 3.44
CA ILE A 90 3.15 5.14 3.01
C ILE A 90 4.08 3.94 3.20
N ILE A 91 5.33 4.01 2.74
CA ILE A 91 6.30 2.92 2.88
C ILE A 91 6.58 2.61 4.35
N CYS A 92 6.75 3.63 5.19
CA CYS A 92 6.91 3.45 6.63
C CYS A 92 5.69 2.83 7.31
N ASP A 93 4.47 3.17 6.87
CA ASP A 93 3.24 2.58 7.41
C ASP A 93 3.08 1.12 6.98
N ILE A 94 3.53 0.74 5.78
CA ILE A 94 3.61 -0.67 5.35
C ILE A 94 4.62 -1.44 6.22
N ASP A 95 5.77 -0.86 6.53
CA ASP A 95 6.75 -1.48 7.42
C ASP A 95 6.18 -1.74 8.83
N LYS A 96 5.30 -0.84 9.33
CA LYS A 96 4.58 -1.04 10.60
C LYS A 96 3.59 -2.20 10.52
N ILE A 97 2.86 -2.38 9.40
CA ILE A 97 1.98 -3.53 9.18
C ILE A 97 2.77 -4.81 9.37
N THR A 98 3.91 -4.93 8.69
CA THR A 98 4.79 -6.12 8.75
C THR A 98 5.39 -6.34 10.13
N ALA A 99 5.74 -5.28 10.86
CA ALA A 99 6.28 -5.39 12.22
C ALA A 99 5.26 -5.93 13.22
N ILE A 100 3.96 -5.72 12.99
CA ILE A 100 2.86 -6.10 13.87
C ILE A 100 2.28 -7.50 13.50
N CYS A 101 2.78 -8.11 12.44
CA CYS A 101 2.22 -9.30 11.77
C CYS A 101 1.93 -10.51 12.71
N ASN A 102 2.59 -10.62 13.86
CA ASN A 102 2.37 -11.70 14.81
C ASN A 102 1.14 -11.51 15.72
N ASN A 103 0.50 -10.35 15.70
CA ASN A 103 -0.70 -10.07 16.45
C ASN A 103 -1.65 -9.27 15.56
N ILE A 104 -2.65 -9.93 14.95
CA ILE A 104 -3.76 -9.24 14.27
C ILE A 104 -4.49 -8.41 15.31
N ASN A 105 -4.11 -7.16 15.43
CA ASN A 105 -4.69 -6.19 16.35
C ASN A 105 -5.23 -4.97 15.59
N PHE A 106 -5.88 -4.09 16.32
CA PHE A 106 -6.44 -2.86 15.76
C PHE A 106 -5.41 -2.02 14.99
N ALA A 107 -4.15 -1.97 15.44
CA ALA A 107 -3.09 -1.20 14.79
C ALA A 107 -2.75 -1.75 13.39
N HIS A 108 -2.67 -3.08 13.24
CA HIS A 108 -2.46 -3.72 11.93
C HIS A 108 -3.57 -3.34 10.94
N PHE A 109 -4.82 -3.47 11.38
CA PHE A 109 -5.97 -3.10 10.57
C PHE A 109 -5.98 -1.59 10.22
N TYR A 110 -5.68 -0.74 11.20
CA TYR A 110 -5.60 0.70 11.03
C TYR A 110 -4.57 1.10 9.96
N TYR A 111 -3.32 0.65 10.07
CA TYR A 111 -2.28 0.99 9.09
C TYR A 111 -2.59 0.44 7.70
N SER A 112 -3.11 -0.79 7.60
CA SER A 112 -3.52 -1.38 6.33
C SER A 112 -4.62 -0.57 5.64
N THR A 113 -5.66 -0.19 6.39
CA THR A 113 -6.76 0.63 5.88
C THR A 113 -6.28 2.02 5.44
N LYS A 114 -5.47 2.67 6.28
CA LYS A 114 -4.89 3.98 6.00
C LYS A 114 -4.08 3.99 4.70
N VAL A 115 -3.16 3.03 4.53
CA VAL A 115 -2.34 2.92 3.32
C VAL A 115 -3.20 2.73 2.08
N GLN A 116 -4.19 1.83 2.13
CA GLN A 116 -5.07 1.57 0.99
C GLN A 116 -5.88 2.80 0.59
N ILE A 117 -6.43 3.54 1.56
CA ILE A 117 -7.18 4.77 1.31
C ILE A 117 -6.28 5.87 0.73
N THR A 118 -5.07 6.04 1.29
CA THR A 118 -4.13 7.04 0.80
C THR A 118 -3.71 6.75 -0.63
N LEU A 119 -3.39 5.49 -0.95
CA LEU A 119 -3.07 5.07 -2.33
C LEU A 119 -4.25 5.30 -3.27
N TYR A 120 -5.48 4.96 -2.85
CA TYR A 120 -6.68 5.19 -3.64
C TYR A 120 -6.89 6.67 -3.95
N HIS A 121 -6.75 7.54 -2.94
CA HIS A 121 -6.87 8.99 -3.12
C HIS A 121 -5.94 9.51 -4.23
N TRP A 122 -4.66 9.19 -4.13
CA TRP A 122 -3.68 9.63 -5.13
C TRP A 122 -3.90 8.97 -6.49
N PHE A 123 -4.36 7.72 -6.50
CA PHE A 123 -4.65 7.01 -7.74
C PHE A 123 -5.79 7.66 -8.52
N ILE A 124 -6.93 7.96 -7.90
CA ILE A 124 -8.09 8.55 -8.61
C ILE A 124 -7.87 9.99 -9.07
N ILE A 125 -6.97 10.74 -8.42
CA ILE A 125 -6.59 12.10 -8.86
C ILE A 125 -5.79 12.04 -10.16
N ASN A 126 -4.92 11.05 -10.31
CA ASN A 126 -3.97 10.97 -11.39
C ASN A 126 -4.40 10.02 -12.53
N CYS A 127 -5.22 9.03 -12.25
CA CYS A 127 -5.66 8.03 -13.21
C CYS A 127 -6.95 8.48 -13.93
N LYS A 128 -6.92 8.45 -15.27
CA LYS A 128 -8.10 8.70 -16.12
C LYS A 128 -8.73 7.41 -16.65
N ASP A 129 -8.04 6.29 -16.53
CA ASP A 129 -8.46 4.98 -16.99
C ASP A 129 -9.51 4.40 -16.03
N GLN A 130 -10.76 4.33 -16.50
CA GLN A 130 -11.88 3.86 -15.70
C GLN A 130 -11.79 2.38 -15.34
N ASP A 131 -11.17 1.57 -16.18
CA ASP A 131 -11.00 0.13 -15.91
C ASP A 131 -9.95 -0.10 -14.84
N LYS A 132 -8.86 0.65 -14.86
CA LYS A 132 -7.87 0.66 -13.77
C LYS A 132 -8.48 1.16 -12.45
N ILE A 133 -9.33 2.20 -12.50
CA ILE A 133 -10.02 2.72 -11.31
C ILE A 133 -10.95 1.65 -10.71
N ARG A 134 -11.74 0.96 -11.54
CA ARG A 134 -12.59 -0.15 -11.09
C ARG A 134 -11.78 -1.27 -10.47
N LEU A 135 -10.70 -1.69 -11.14
CA LEU A 135 -9.82 -2.73 -10.61
C LEU A 135 -9.23 -2.34 -9.25
N PHE A 136 -8.82 -1.08 -9.08
CA PHE A 136 -8.35 -0.58 -7.80
C PHE A 136 -9.46 -0.65 -6.73
N GLN A 137 -10.67 -0.20 -7.06
CA GLN A 137 -11.83 -0.27 -6.17
C GLN A 137 -12.14 -1.71 -5.76
N ASP A 138 -12.18 -2.64 -6.68
CA ASP A 138 -12.44 -4.06 -6.41
C ASP A 138 -11.42 -4.62 -5.42
N LEU A 139 -10.14 -4.30 -5.59
CA LEU A 139 -9.08 -4.74 -4.69
C LEU A 139 -9.23 -4.21 -3.27
N ILE A 140 -9.64 -2.95 -3.09
CA ILE A 140 -9.76 -2.36 -1.74
C ILE A 140 -11.11 -2.60 -1.08
N CYS A 141 -12.20 -2.79 -1.85
CA CYS A 141 -13.55 -3.03 -1.35
C CYS A 141 -13.75 -4.37 -0.64
N GLU A 142 -12.80 -5.29 -0.70
CA GLU A 142 -12.76 -6.45 0.20
C GLU A 142 -12.68 -6.05 1.69
N ASN A 143 -12.20 -4.84 1.99
CA ASN A 143 -12.25 -4.26 3.33
C ASN A 143 -13.62 -3.58 3.52
N PRO A 144 -14.48 -4.06 4.46
CA PRO A 144 -15.84 -3.53 4.60
C PRO A 144 -15.90 -2.05 5.00
N ILE A 145 -14.91 -1.54 5.73
CA ILE A 145 -14.85 -0.10 6.09
C ILE A 145 -14.55 0.73 4.83
N ILE A 146 -13.57 0.31 4.03
CA ILE A 146 -13.22 1.01 2.80
C ILE A 146 -14.39 0.93 1.81
N SER A 147 -15.04 -0.23 1.72
CA SER A 147 -16.24 -0.41 0.90
C SER A 147 -17.35 0.55 1.28
N ALA A 148 -17.65 0.67 2.58
CA ALA A 148 -18.67 1.60 3.08
C ALA A 148 -18.33 3.06 2.74
N VAL A 149 -17.06 3.44 2.85
CA VAL A 149 -16.57 4.78 2.50
C VAL A 149 -16.71 5.07 1.01
N ILE A 150 -16.25 4.16 0.15
CA ILE A 150 -16.25 4.36 -1.31
C ILE A 150 -17.67 4.39 -1.89
N HIS A 151 -18.59 3.60 -1.34
CA HIS A 151 -19.98 3.53 -1.79
C HIS A 151 -20.90 4.60 -1.17
N ASN A 152 -20.42 5.33 -0.16
CA ASN A 152 -21.18 6.44 0.38
C ASN A 152 -21.30 7.55 -0.67
N LYS A 153 -22.55 7.95 -1.00
CA LYS A 153 -22.81 9.01 -1.98
C LYS A 153 -22.15 10.35 -1.60
N GLU A 154 -22.01 10.63 -0.31
CA GLU A 154 -21.35 11.83 0.21
C GLU A 154 -19.85 11.83 -0.06
N TYR A 155 -19.19 10.67 -0.10
CA TYR A 155 -17.78 10.55 -0.44
C TYR A 155 -17.48 11.00 -1.88
N LYS A 156 -18.37 10.74 -2.84
CA LYS A 156 -18.22 11.22 -4.22
C LYS A 156 -18.24 12.74 -4.35
N LEU A 157 -18.84 13.42 -3.37
CA LEU A 157 -18.99 14.89 -3.32
C LEU A 157 -17.90 15.57 -2.48
N CYS A 158 -17.24 14.85 -1.56
CA CYS A 158 -16.32 15.42 -0.56
C CYS A 158 -14.96 14.72 -0.55
N LYS A 159 -14.26 14.66 -1.72
CA LYS A 159 -12.91 14.08 -1.82
C LYS A 159 -11.92 14.69 -0.82
N GLU A 160 -12.03 16.00 -0.54
CA GLU A 160 -11.18 16.72 0.41
C GLU A 160 -11.54 16.43 1.86
N ASN A 161 -12.83 16.38 2.20
CA ASN A 161 -13.29 16.20 3.57
C ASN A 161 -13.02 14.81 4.16
N PHE A 162 -12.90 13.77 3.34
CA PHE A 162 -12.62 12.42 3.85
C PHE A 162 -11.17 12.27 4.31
N TYR A 163 -10.23 12.78 3.53
CA TYR A 163 -8.81 12.77 3.90
C TYR A 163 -8.57 13.58 5.18
N ASP A 164 -9.24 14.72 5.29
CA ASP A 164 -9.19 15.58 6.47
C ASP A 164 -9.89 14.94 7.68
N SER A 165 -11.03 14.29 7.49
CA SER A 165 -11.73 13.55 8.54
C SER A 165 -10.93 12.35 9.04
N PHE A 166 -10.29 11.60 8.13
CA PHE A 166 -9.43 10.49 8.49
C PHE A 166 -8.17 10.95 9.24
N ASN A 167 -7.56 12.05 8.80
CA ASN A 167 -6.43 12.66 9.49
C ASN A 167 -6.80 13.26 10.86
N SER A 168 -8.03 13.77 11.02
CA SER A 168 -8.51 14.26 12.31
C SER A 168 -8.76 13.12 13.31
N MET A 169 -9.30 11.98 12.84
CA MET A 169 -9.44 10.76 13.66
C MET A 169 -8.06 10.21 14.09
N GLU A 170 -7.03 10.35 13.25
CA GLU A 170 -5.65 9.99 13.60
C GLU A 170 -5.12 10.84 14.75
N LYS A 171 -5.38 12.16 14.74
CA LYS A 171 -4.97 13.07 15.81
C LYS A 171 -5.69 12.78 17.14
N GLU A 172 -6.99 12.49 17.09
CA GLU A 172 -7.76 12.15 18.28
C GLU A 172 -7.36 10.80 18.90
N SER A 173 -7.04 9.80 18.07
CA SER A 173 -6.59 8.50 18.57
C SER A 173 -5.20 8.58 19.22
N LYS A 174 -4.31 9.44 18.73
CA LYS A 174 -2.99 9.67 19.36
C LYS A 174 -3.12 10.37 20.70
N HIS A 175 -4.10 11.26 20.86
CA HIS A 175 -4.36 11.92 22.16
C HIS A 175 -4.99 11.00 23.24
N LYS A 176 -5.65 9.92 22.81
CA LYS A 176 -6.24 8.95 23.76
C LYS A 176 -5.28 7.84 24.19
N LEU A 177 -4.11 7.73 23.56
CA LEU A 177 -3.08 6.72 23.83
C LEU A 177 -1.86 7.30 24.60
N MET A 178 -1.84 8.59 24.89
CA MET A 178 -0.94 9.27 25.80
C MET A 178 -1.62 9.54 27.14
#